data_ba9da10c5a21370392b8d78ee2883f40
#
_entry.id   ba9da10c5a21370392b8d78ee2883f40
#
_cell.length_a   1.000
_cell.length_b   1.000
_cell.length_c   1.000
_cell.angle_alpha   90.00
_cell.angle_beta   90.00
_cell.angle_gamma   90.00
#
_symmetry.space_group_name_H-M   'P 1'
#
loop_
_entity.id
_entity.type
_entity.pdbx_description
1 polymer ?
#
loop_
_entity_poly.entity_id
_entity_poly.type
_entity_poly.pdbx_seq_one_letter_code
_entity_poly.pdbx_strand_id
1 'polypeptide(L)'
;MLTVLEQTTQLYKESAMETIKLINFIIATVFFICYSYQFAYILVPYLKKEKPHKPVELHRYAVLISARNEELVIGNLLDSISAQDYPSRLVRVFVVADNCTDETAKVARAHGAIVYERFNDKLVGKGYALEYLLDRIGEEYGDVFDAYMVFDADNLLSEDYIRCMNETFSDGYRIITSYRNSKNYGDNWISAGYALWFLREAKYLNNARYLLGTSCAVSGTGFLFGREILKSCGGWPFHLLVEDIEFTIHNVVSGEKVGYCPRAVLYDEQPTKFSQSWKQRMRWARGYIQILRKYGGRLLHGIFAKRSFSCFDMT
;
A
#
# COMPACT_ATOMS: atom_id res chain seq x y z
N MET A 1 -35.37 -40.25 -31.27
CA MET A 1 -34.16 -40.44 -30.45
C MET A 1 -33.31 -39.16 -30.33
N LEU A 2 -33.02 -38.45 -31.43
CA LEU A 2 -32.28 -37.17 -31.38
C LEU A 2 -32.99 -36.06 -30.57
N THR A 3 -34.30 -35.90 -30.71
CA THR A 3 -35.11 -34.91 -29.98
C THR A 3 -35.14 -35.11 -28.44
N VAL A 4 -35.07 -36.36 -27.96
CA VAL A 4 -35.01 -36.65 -26.51
C VAL A 4 -33.63 -36.33 -25.94
N LEU A 5 -32.55 -36.56 -26.69
CA LEU A 5 -31.19 -36.21 -26.34
C LEU A 5 -31.00 -34.67 -26.24
N GLU A 6 -31.58 -33.93 -27.17
CA GLU A 6 -31.56 -32.48 -27.19
C GLU A 6 -32.33 -31.90 -25.99
N GLN A 7 -33.51 -32.42 -25.67
CA GLN A 7 -34.29 -31.99 -24.49
C GLN A 7 -33.57 -32.28 -23.16
N THR A 8 -32.96 -33.47 -23.02
CA THR A 8 -32.18 -33.79 -21.82
C THR A 8 -30.95 -32.90 -21.68
N THR A 9 -30.26 -32.61 -22.78
CA THR A 9 -29.10 -31.69 -22.76
C THR A 9 -29.53 -30.27 -22.39
N GLN A 10 -30.68 -29.81 -22.87
CA GLN A 10 -31.22 -28.49 -22.52
C GLN A 10 -31.59 -28.42 -21.04
N LEU A 11 -32.27 -29.43 -20.48
CA LEU A 11 -32.60 -29.50 -19.05
C LEU A 11 -31.36 -29.52 -18.16
N TYR A 12 -30.30 -30.26 -18.57
CA TYR A 12 -29.01 -30.22 -17.84
C TYR A 12 -28.35 -28.84 -17.85
N LYS A 13 -28.38 -28.15 -19.00
CA LYS A 13 -27.85 -26.79 -19.11
C LYS A 13 -28.63 -25.79 -18.23
N GLU A 14 -29.94 -25.88 -18.22
CA GLU A 14 -30.80 -25.02 -17.38
C GLU A 14 -30.59 -25.31 -15.91
N SER A 15 -30.53 -26.57 -15.49
CA SER A 15 -30.23 -26.96 -14.11
C SER A 15 -28.82 -26.48 -13.65
N ALA A 16 -27.80 -26.64 -14.51
CA ALA A 16 -26.46 -26.16 -14.22
C ALA A 16 -26.43 -24.62 -14.10
N MET A 17 -27.14 -23.90 -14.95
CA MET A 17 -27.25 -22.46 -14.90
C MET A 17 -27.91 -21.96 -13.60
N GLU A 18 -29.02 -22.60 -13.19
CA GLU A 18 -29.70 -22.27 -11.93
C GLU A 18 -28.79 -22.55 -10.72
N THR A 19 -28.04 -23.65 -10.75
CA THR A 19 -27.03 -23.95 -9.71
C THR A 19 -25.95 -22.88 -9.63
N ILE A 20 -25.42 -22.42 -10.78
CA ILE A 20 -24.43 -21.33 -10.83
C ILE A 20 -25.01 -20.02 -10.29
N LYS A 21 -26.25 -19.68 -10.67
CA LYS A 21 -26.93 -18.49 -10.14
C LYS A 21 -27.09 -18.55 -8.62
N LEU A 22 -27.51 -19.69 -8.09
CA LEU A 22 -27.65 -19.89 -6.64
C LEU A 22 -26.31 -19.73 -5.92
N ILE A 23 -25.25 -20.35 -6.43
CA ILE A 23 -23.89 -20.23 -5.86
C ILE A 23 -23.46 -18.76 -5.87
N ASN A 24 -23.60 -18.07 -6.99
CA ASN A 24 -23.25 -16.65 -7.12
C ASN A 24 -24.08 -15.78 -6.14
N PHE A 25 -25.38 -16.06 -5.99
CA PHE A 25 -26.23 -15.34 -5.05
C PHE A 25 -25.77 -15.56 -3.60
N ILE A 26 -25.45 -16.80 -3.21
CA ILE A 26 -24.93 -17.11 -1.87
C ILE A 26 -23.60 -16.36 -1.64
N ILE A 27 -22.66 -16.44 -2.58
CA ILE A 27 -21.38 -15.73 -2.50
C ILE A 27 -21.62 -14.22 -2.34
N ALA A 28 -22.43 -13.61 -3.20
CA ALA A 28 -22.75 -12.20 -3.15
C ALA A 28 -23.39 -11.78 -1.81
N THR A 29 -24.30 -12.62 -1.29
CA THR A 29 -24.97 -12.37 0.01
C THR A 29 -23.97 -12.44 1.16
N VAL A 30 -23.09 -13.43 1.19
CA VAL A 30 -22.04 -13.55 2.21
C VAL A 30 -21.11 -12.33 2.16
N PHE A 31 -20.64 -11.95 0.98
CA PHE A 31 -19.82 -10.75 0.83
C PHE A 31 -20.56 -9.48 1.28
N PHE A 32 -21.82 -9.32 0.89
CA PHE A 32 -22.61 -8.17 1.30
C PHE A 32 -22.73 -8.08 2.83
N ILE A 33 -23.02 -9.18 3.51
CA ILE A 33 -23.10 -9.23 4.98
C ILE A 33 -21.74 -8.90 5.59
N CYS A 34 -20.66 -9.54 5.12
CA CYS A 34 -19.31 -9.35 5.66
C CYS A 34 -18.78 -7.92 5.49
N TYR A 35 -19.17 -7.22 4.42
CA TYR A 35 -18.66 -5.87 4.12
C TYR A 35 -19.66 -4.74 4.39
N SER A 36 -20.92 -5.04 4.75
CA SER A 36 -21.95 -4.02 4.99
C SER A 36 -21.57 -2.99 6.06
N TYR A 37 -20.79 -3.37 7.08
CA TYR A 37 -20.29 -2.47 8.11
C TYR A 37 -19.44 -1.32 7.53
N GLN A 38 -18.79 -1.51 6.35
CA GLN A 38 -18.01 -0.46 5.70
C GLN A 38 -18.89 0.72 5.25
N PHE A 39 -20.20 0.56 5.07
CA PHE A 39 -21.08 1.68 4.84
C PHE A 39 -21.15 2.61 6.07
N ALA A 40 -21.03 2.07 7.28
CA ALA A 40 -20.96 2.88 8.49
C ALA A 40 -19.67 3.71 8.54
N TYR A 41 -18.57 3.25 7.92
CA TYR A 41 -17.32 4.01 7.85
C TYR A 41 -17.49 5.37 7.12
N ILE A 42 -18.41 5.47 6.17
CA ILE A 42 -18.71 6.74 5.48
C ILE A 42 -19.14 7.83 6.46
N LEU A 43 -19.83 7.46 7.54
CA LEU A 43 -20.35 8.40 8.54
C LEU A 43 -19.31 8.78 9.60
N VAL A 44 -18.31 7.93 9.84
CA VAL A 44 -17.33 8.13 10.92
C VAL A 44 -16.58 9.47 10.83
N PRO A 45 -16.06 9.92 9.67
CA PRO A 45 -15.36 11.21 9.57
C PRO A 45 -16.24 12.43 9.87
N TYR A 46 -17.56 12.29 9.78
CA TYR A 46 -18.50 13.37 10.11
C TYR A 46 -18.89 13.37 11.59
N LEU A 47 -18.80 12.23 12.27
CA LEU A 47 -19.19 12.04 13.68
C LEU A 47 -18.01 12.13 14.64
N LYS A 48 -16.80 11.76 14.20
CA LYS A 48 -15.58 11.77 15.03
C LYS A 48 -14.56 12.74 14.47
N LYS A 49 -13.95 13.51 15.35
CA LYS A 49 -12.83 14.39 15.02
C LYS A 49 -11.51 13.72 15.38
N GLU A 50 -10.47 14.10 14.66
CA GLU A 50 -9.10 13.76 14.96
C GLU A 50 -8.71 14.27 16.37
N LYS A 51 -7.93 13.48 17.08
CA LYS A 51 -7.38 13.91 18.36
C LYS A 51 -6.25 14.91 18.12
N PRO A 52 -6.03 15.88 19.04
CA PRO A 52 -4.86 16.76 18.93
C PRO A 52 -3.59 15.91 19.03
N HIS A 53 -2.59 16.30 18.25
CA HIS A 53 -1.28 15.66 18.29
C HIS A 53 -0.61 15.86 19.65
N LYS A 54 0.21 14.88 20.05
CA LYS A 54 1.13 15.01 21.17
C LYS A 54 2.22 16.06 20.86
N PRO A 55 3.06 16.45 21.83
CA PRO A 55 4.23 17.25 21.56
C PRO A 55 5.06 16.62 20.44
N VAL A 56 5.36 17.42 19.41
CA VAL A 56 6.03 16.94 18.20
C VAL A 56 7.54 16.95 18.42
N GLU A 57 8.18 15.81 18.22
CA GLU A 57 9.62 15.64 18.19
C GLU A 57 10.10 15.54 16.75
N LEU A 58 11.33 16.02 16.48
CA LEU A 58 11.92 15.91 15.16
C LEU A 58 12.69 14.60 15.04
N HIS A 59 12.34 13.80 14.05
CA HIS A 59 12.94 12.48 13.80
C HIS A 59 13.78 12.48 12.51
N ARG A 60 14.71 11.52 12.42
CA ARG A 60 15.54 11.30 11.23
C ARG A 60 14.93 10.26 10.34
N TYR A 61 14.74 10.61 9.07
CA TYR A 61 14.08 9.75 8.09
C TYR A 61 15.02 9.33 6.97
N ALA A 62 14.95 8.04 6.63
CA ALA A 62 15.44 7.54 5.35
C ALA A 62 14.25 7.43 4.38
N VAL A 63 14.31 8.13 3.26
CA VAL A 63 13.35 7.99 2.18
C VAL A 63 13.86 6.91 1.23
N LEU A 64 13.04 5.90 0.97
CA LEU A 64 13.35 4.73 0.16
C LEU A 64 12.55 4.79 -1.14
N ILE A 65 13.23 4.79 -2.28
CA ILE A 65 12.62 4.82 -3.60
C ILE A 65 13.14 3.62 -4.40
N SER A 66 12.21 2.75 -4.83
CA SER A 66 12.53 1.68 -5.78
C SER A 66 12.13 2.12 -7.18
N ALA A 67 13.10 2.22 -8.09
CA ALA A 67 12.92 2.72 -9.43
C ALA A 67 13.37 1.69 -10.47
N ARG A 68 12.58 1.54 -11.56
CA ARG A 68 12.93 0.70 -12.70
C ARG A 68 12.54 1.36 -14.02
N ASN A 69 13.50 1.96 -14.71
CA ASN A 69 13.28 2.72 -15.94
C ASN A 69 12.30 3.90 -15.73
N GLU A 70 12.66 4.78 -14.79
CA GLU A 70 11.84 5.92 -14.36
C GLU A 70 12.58 7.26 -14.59
N GLU A 71 13.48 7.33 -15.58
CA GLU A 71 14.30 8.53 -15.86
C GLU A 71 13.48 9.80 -16.11
N LEU A 72 12.24 9.65 -16.63
CA LEU A 72 11.37 10.78 -16.98
C LEU A 72 10.65 11.39 -15.77
N VAL A 73 10.48 10.64 -14.68
CA VAL A 73 9.59 11.04 -13.57
C VAL A 73 10.31 11.15 -12.23
N ILE A 74 11.37 10.38 -12.00
CA ILE A 74 12.05 10.32 -10.71
C ILE A 74 12.56 11.67 -10.22
N GLY A 75 13.02 12.55 -11.14
CA GLY A 75 13.48 13.90 -10.81
C GLY A 75 12.39 14.74 -10.14
N ASN A 76 11.14 14.64 -10.60
CA ASN A 76 10.02 15.39 -10.03
C ASN A 76 9.72 15.00 -8.58
N LEU A 77 9.80 13.69 -8.25
CA LEU A 77 9.66 13.22 -6.87
C LEU A 77 10.79 13.76 -6.00
N LEU A 78 12.04 13.67 -6.47
CA LEU A 78 13.21 14.14 -5.71
C LEU A 78 13.16 15.64 -5.44
N ASP A 79 12.71 16.43 -6.40
CA ASP A 79 12.48 17.87 -6.22
C ASP A 79 11.38 18.14 -5.20
N SER A 80 10.27 17.39 -5.24
CA SER A 80 9.18 17.52 -4.26
C SER A 80 9.62 17.14 -2.83
N ILE A 81 10.58 16.20 -2.69
CA ILE A 81 11.17 15.86 -1.39
C ILE A 81 12.13 16.96 -0.93
N SER A 82 12.90 17.55 -1.83
CA SER A 82 13.81 18.65 -1.51
C SER A 82 13.08 19.91 -1.06
N ALA A 83 11.86 20.12 -1.55
CA ALA A 83 11.00 21.27 -1.22
C ALA A 83 10.17 21.09 0.06
N GLN A 84 10.35 20.00 0.82
CA GLN A 84 9.56 19.73 2.01
C GLN A 84 9.79 20.74 3.14
N ASP A 85 8.70 21.15 3.81
CA ASP A 85 8.71 21.90 5.06
C ASP A 85 9.16 21.00 6.24
N TYR A 86 10.41 20.55 6.17
CA TYR A 86 11.06 19.72 7.19
C TYR A 86 12.58 19.90 7.11
N PRO A 87 13.32 19.89 8.26
CA PRO A 87 14.76 20.12 8.22
C PRO A 87 15.51 19.12 7.35
N SER A 88 16.10 19.60 6.26
CA SER A 88 16.77 18.76 5.24
C SER A 88 17.88 17.87 5.82
N ARG A 89 18.59 18.33 6.88
CA ARG A 89 19.60 17.53 7.58
C ARG A 89 19.05 16.26 8.27
N LEU A 90 17.73 16.17 8.45
CA LEU A 90 17.05 15.04 9.07
C LEU A 90 16.43 14.08 8.05
N VAL A 91 16.52 14.37 6.76
CA VAL A 91 16.00 13.53 5.68
C VAL A 91 17.13 13.11 4.76
N ARG A 92 17.26 11.83 4.51
CA ARG A 92 18.15 11.29 3.47
C ARG A 92 17.37 10.47 2.47
N VAL A 93 17.68 10.68 1.20
CA VAL A 93 16.97 9.99 0.11
C VAL A 93 17.87 8.92 -0.48
N PHE A 94 17.36 7.71 -0.51
CA PHE A 94 18.01 6.53 -1.05
C PHE A 94 17.18 5.97 -2.21
N VAL A 95 17.83 5.71 -3.32
CA VAL A 95 17.21 5.14 -4.51
C VAL A 95 17.87 3.81 -4.82
N VAL A 96 17.09 2.76 -5.02
CA VAL A 96 17.56 1.56 -5.68
C VAL A 96 17.12 1.58 -7.15
N ALA A 97 18.08 1.69 -8.07
CA ALA A 97 17.86 1.54 -9.49
C ALA A 97 17.89 0.04 -9.83
N ASP A 98 16.69 -0.61 -9.84
CA ASP A 98 16.55 -2.06 -9.94
C ASP A 98 16.39 -2.51 -11.39
N ASN A 99 17.44 -3.15 -11.95
CA ASN A 99 17.47 -3.61 -13.34
C ASN A 99 17.15 -2.50 -14.36
N CYS A 100 17.65 -1.28 -14.11
CA CYS A 100 17.49 -0.16 -15.02
C CYS A 100 18.35 -0.33 -16.27
N THR A 101 17.80 0.08 -17.42
CA THR A 101 18.48 0.11 -18.73
C THR A 101 18.54 1.51 -19.33
N ASP A 102 17.97 2.50 -18.61
CA ASP A 102 17.90 3.92 -18.93
C ASP A 102 18.79 4.76 -17.98
N GLU A 103 18.67 6.07 -18.02
CA GLU A 103 19.44 7.02 -17.21
C GLU A 103 18.88 7.26 -15.80
N THR A 104 17.94 6.42 -15.32
CA THR A 104 17.28 6.59 -13.99
C THR A 104 18.29 6.85 -12.86
N ALA A 105 19.34 6.03 -12.77
CA ALA A 105 20.36 6.16 -11.72
C ALA A 105 21.13 7.49 -11.81
N LYS A 106 21.43 7.94 -13.01
CA LYS A 106 22.14 9.21 -13.26
C LYS A 106 21.26 10.40 -12.91
N VAL A 107 19.98 10.39 -13.31
CA VAL A 107 19.03 11.44 -12.98
C VAL A 107 18.86 11.53 -11.46
N ALA A 108 18.68 10.40 -10.77
CA ALA A 108 18.53 10.39 -9.32
C ALA A 108 19.76 10.97 -8.58
N ARG A 109 20.98 10.65 -9.02
CA ARG A 109 22.22 11.24 -8.46
C ARG A 109 22.30 12.74 -8.70
N ALA A 110 21.89 13.21 -9.87
CA ALA A 110 21.90 14.64 -10.20
C ALA A 110 20.96 15.46 -9.31
N HIS A 111 19.87 14.86 -8.81
CA HIS A 111 18.94 15.45 -7.82
C HIS A 111 19.35 15.19 -6.36
N GLY A 112 20.58 14.73 -6.09
CA GLY A 112 21.14 14.60 -4.73
C GLY A 112 20.77 13.32 -3.97
N ALA A 113 20.16 12.34 -4.61
CA ALA A 113 19.89 11.06 -3.99
C ALA A 113 21.15 10.17 -3.90
N ILE A 114 21.21 9.35 -2.84
CA ILE A 114 22.18 8.26 -2.72
C ILE A 114 21.62 7.07 -3.51
N VAL A 115 22.34 6.63 -4.54
CA VAL A 115 21.83 5.65 -5.50
C VAL A 115 22.63 4.37 -5.48
N TYR A 116 21.94 3.27 -5.25
CA TYR A 116 22.44 1.90 -5.40
C TYR A 116 21.84 1.27 -6.66
N GLU A 117 22.70 0.74 -7.51
CA GLU A 117 22.29 0.00 -8.70
C GLU A 117 22.26 -1.49 -8.38
N ARG A 118 21.14 -2.14 -8.70
CA ARG A 118 20.92 -3.56 -8.47
C ARG A 118 20.55 -4.25 -9.78
N PHE A 119 21.28 -5.31 -10.10
CA PHE A 119 21.01 -6.15 -11.26
C PHE A 119 20.80 -7.59 -10.80
N ASN A 120 19.57 -8.08 -10.90
CA ASN A 120 19.21 -9.44 -10.47
C ASN A 120 18.03 -9.97 -11.28
N ASP A 121 18.24 -11.01 -12.07
CA ASP A 121 17.23 -11.60 -12.94
C ASP A 121 16.34 -12.63 -12.20
N LYS A 122 16.76 -13.10 -11.03
CA LYS A 122 16.05 -14.13 -10.26
C LYS A 122 15.14 -13.53 -9.20
N LEU A 123 15.65 -12.57 -8.44
CA LEU A 123 14.92 -11.91 -7.36
C LEU A 123 14.37 -10.57 -7.86
N VAL A 124 13.30 -10.64 -8.64
CA VAL A 124 12.69 -9.48 -9.30
C VAL A 124 11.45 -9.03 -8.53
N GLY A 125 11.35 -7.73 -8.25
CA GLY A 125 10.20 -7.11 -7.61
C GLY A 125 10.57 -6.07 -6.56
N LYS A 126 9.62 -5.19 -6.25
CA LYS A 126 9.81 -4.08 -5.31
C LYS A 126 10.24 -4.55 -3.91
N GLY A 127 9.67 -5.66 -3.43
CA GLY A 127 10.04 -6.23 -2.13
C GLY A 127 11.53 -6.57 -2.05
N TYR A 128 12.09 -7.23 -3.07
CA TYR A 128 13.52 -7.55 -3.13
C TYR A 128 14.41 -6.32 -3.32
N ALA A 129 13.93 -5.32 -4.04
CA ALA A 129 14.64 -4.07 -4.22
C ALA A 129 14.72 -3.28 -2.89
N LEU A 130 13.62 -3.25 -2.13
CA LEU A 130 13.57 -2.62 -0.80
C LEU A 130 14.44 -3.37 0.21
N GLU A 131 14.42 -4.72 0.23
CA GLU A 131 15.31 -5.52 1.06
C GLU A 131 16.77 -5.15 0.81
N TYR A 132 17.21 -5.22 -0.45
CA TYR A 132 18.57 -4.85 -0.83
C TYR A 132 18.94 -3.43 -0.39
N LEU A 133 18.03 -2.46 -0.58
CA LEU A 133 18.26 -1.08 -0.19
C LEU A 133 18.40 -0.92 1.32
N LEU A 134 17.53 -1.56 2.09
CA LEU A 134 17.56 -1.52 3.55
C LEU A 134 18.80 -2.21 4.13
N ASP A 135 19.26 -3.31 3.52
CA ASP A 135 20.51 -3.99 3.91
C ASP A 135 21.70 -3.06 3.70
N ARG A 136 21.79 -2.39 2.53
CA ARG A 136 22.84 -1.40 2.26
C ARG A 136 22.83 -0.25 3.24
N ILE A 137 21.65 0.29 3.55
CA ILE A 137 21.50 1.37 4.55
C ILE A 137 21.93 0.87 5.93
N GLY A 138 21.57 -0.34 6.31
CA GLY A 138 21.98 -0.94 7.59
C GLY A 138 23.50 -1.12 7.70
N GLU A 139 24.15 -1.60 6.63
CA GLU A 139 25.60 -1.78 6.55
C GLU A 139 26.36 -0.46 6.65
N GLU A 140 25.91 0.59 5.94
CA GLU A 140 26.65 1.85 5.81
C GLU A 140 26.33 2.89 6.88
N TYR A 141 25.08 2.90 7.37
CA TYR A 141 24.57 3.93 8.29
C TYR A 141 24.14 3.37 9.67
N GLY A 142 24.00 2.05 9.79
CA GLY A 142 23.52 1.44 11.05
C GLY A 142 22.15 1.99 11.48
N ASP A 143 22.00 2.25 12.76
CA ASP A 143 20.74 2.67 13.41
C ASP A 143 20.52 4.20 13.45
N VAL A 144 21.03 4.95 12.46
CA VAL A 144 20.97 6.43 12.47
C VAL A 144 19.53 6.96 12.26
N PHE A 145 18.70 6.23 11.50
CA PHE A 145 17.35 6.66 11.15
C PHE A 145 16.33 6.15 12.17
N ASP A 146 15.38 7.00 12.53
CA ASP A 146 14.27 6.65 13.43
C ASP A 146 13.16 5.91 12.68
N ALA A 147 12.95 6.27 11.41
CA ALA A 147 11.97 5.61 10.56
C ALA A 147 12.33 5.72 9.07
N TYR A 148 11.62 4.94 8.27
CA TYR A 148 11.77 4.80 6.83
C TYR A 148 10.47 5.18 6.13
N MET A 149 10.54 5.98 5.06
CA MET A 149 9.41 6.35 4.21
C MET A 149 9.59 5.72 2.83
N VAL A 150 8.56 5.07 2.30
CA VAL A 150 8.61 4.38 1.00
C VAL A 150 7.76 5.10 -0.03
N PHE A 151 8.36 5.40 -1.19
CA PHE A 151 7.67 6.01 -2.34
C PHE A 151 7.95 5.26 -3.63
N ASP A 152 7.00 5.31 -4.55
CA ASP A 152 7.20 4.95 -5.95
C ASP A 152 7.81 6.13 -6.70
N ALA A 153 8.62 5.87 -7.71
CA ALA A 153 9.42 6.88 -8.40
C ALA A 153 8.60 7.95 -9.14
N ASP A 154 7.34 7.65 -9.43
CA ASP A 154 6.39 8.52 -10.11
C ASP A 154 5.51 9.36 -9.17
N ASN A 155 5.74 9.31 -7.86
CA ASN A 155 4.96 10.10 -6.91
C ASN A 155 5.34 11.59 -6.89
N LEU A 156 4.41 12.42 -6.39
CA LEU A 156 4.66 13.82 -5.98
C LEU A 156 4.09 14.03 -4.58
N LEU A 157 4.78 14.80 -3.76
CA LEU A 157 4.40 15.05 -2.38
C LEU A 157 3.85 16.48 -2.20
N SER A 158 2.85 16.66 -1.32
CA SER A 158 2.53 18.00 -0.81
C SER A 158 3.72 18.56 -0.02
N GLU A 159 3.89 19.87 0.00
CA GLU A 159 5.04 20.52 0.64
C GLU A 159 5.19 20.23 2.13
N ASP A 160 4.08 19.92 2.80
CA ASP A 160 4.02 19.62 4.25
C ASP A 160 3.96 18.12 4.56
N TYR A 161 4.16 17.24 3.57
CA TYR A 161 3.98 15.80 3.70
C TYR A 161 4.81 15.21 4.84
N ILE A 162 6.14 15.43 4.85
CA ILE A 162 7.05 14.88 5.86
C ILE A 162 6.72 15.43 7.24
N ARG A 163 6.40 16.72 7.36
CA ARG A 163 6.00 17.33 8.62
C ARG A 163 4.74 16.69 9.18
N CYS A 164 3.70 16.50 8.37
CA CYS A 164 2.46 15.85 8.79
C CYS A 164 2.68 14.39 9.21
N MET A 165 3.49 13.64 8.47
CA MET A 165 3.87 12.27 8.84
C MET A 165 4.63 12.23 10.16
N ASN A 166 5.54 13.19 10.40
CA ASN A 166 6.29 13.31 11.64
C ASN A 166 5.40 13.62 12.86
N GLU A 167 4.36 14.45 12.70
CA GLU A 167 3.37 14.71 13.74
C GLU A 167 2.64 13.41 14.15
N THR A 168 2.18 12.63 13.16
CA THR A 168 1.52 11.34 13.40
C THR A 168 2.48 10.29 13.99
N PHE A 169 3.76 10.31 13.60
CA PHE A 169 4.79 9.45 14.18
C PHE A 169 5.06 9.79 15.65
N SER A 170 5.11 11.09 15.99
CA SER A 170 5.23 11.58 17.37
C SER A 170 4.06 11.17 18.26
N ASP A 171 2.87 10.91 17.71
CA ASP A 171 1.72 10.35 18.45
C ASP A 171 1.97 8.91 18.92
N GLY A 172 3.00 8.25 18.40
CA GLY A 172 3.42 6.89 18.78
C GLY A 172 2.98 5.79 17.83
N TYR A 173 2.47 6.14 16.64
CA TYR A 173 2.25 5.15 15.59
C TYR A 173 3.58 4.72 14.98
N ARG A 174 3.84 3.42 14.92
CA ARG A 174 5.09 2.86 14.38
C ARG A 174 5.00 2.51 12.90
N ILE A 175 3.78 2.39 12.36
CA ILE A 175 3.50 2.24 10.94
C ILE A 175 2.42 3.23 10.59
N ILE A 176 2.60 4.00 9.52
CA ILE A 176 1.67 5.06 9.12
C ILE A 176 1.51 5.02 7.61
N THR A 177 0.27 5.04 7.13
CA THR A 177 -0.04 5.28 5.72
C THR A 177 -0.57 6.70 5.53
N SER A 178 -0.51 7.23 4.31
CA SER A 178 -0.88 8.60 3.99
C SER A 178 -2.08 8.70 3.06
N TYR A 179 -2.50 9.91 2.73
CA TYR A 179 -3.54 10.16 1.76
C TYR A 179 -2.98 10.04 0.34
N ARG A 180 -3.32 8.93 -0.34
CA ARG A 180 -2.97 8.72 -1.75
C ARG A 180 -4.03 9.36 -2.65
N ASN A 181 -3.62 10.33 -3.45
CA ASN A 181 -4.42 11.01 -4.46
C ASN A 181 -3.93 10.64 -5.86
N SER A 182 -4.64 11.05 -6.91
CA SER A 182 -4.25 10.80 -8.30
C SER A 182 -3.81 12.10 -8.98
N LYS A 183 -2.70 12.05 -9.75
CA LYS A 183 -2.24 13.17 -10.59
C LYS A 183 -3.10 13.36 -11.82
N ASN A 184 -3.57 12.28 -12.40
CA ASN A 184 -4.14 12.21 -13.74
C ASN A 184 -5.59 11.69 -13.78
N TYR A 185 -6.39 12.01 -12.77
CA TYR A 185 -7.79 11.57 -12.69
C TYR A 185 -8.67 12.06 -13.88
N GLY A 186 -8.26 13.14 -14.52
CA GLY A 186 -8.98 13.76 -15.64
C GLY A 186 -8.66 13.18 -17.03
N ASP A 187 -7.67 12.29 -17.16
CA ASP A 187 -7.22 11.80 -18.46
C ASP A 187 -8.27 10.95 -19.17
N ASN A 188 -8.88 10.02 -18.44
CA ASN A 188 -9.96 9.17 -18.97
C ASN A 188 -10.73 8.44 -17.86
N TRP A 189 -11.73 7.64 -18.25
CA TRP A 189 -12.59 6.90 -17.31
C TRP A 189 -11.83 5.84 -16.49
N ILE A 190 -10.69 5.31 -16.97
CA ILE A 190 -9.87 4.33 -16.26
C ILE A 190 -9.15 5.02 -15.11
N SER A 191 -8.40 6.10 -15.38
CA SER A 191 -7.70 6.88 -14.36
C SER A 191 -8.67 7.50 -13.36
N ALA A 192 -9.84 7.99 -13.81
CA ALA A 192 -10.91 8.47 -12.94
C ALA A 192 -11.43 7.35 -12.00
N GLY A 193 -11.60 6.13 -12.51
CA GLY A 193 -12.01 4.97 -11.72
C GLY A 193 -11.00 4.61 -10.61
N TYR A 194 -9.70 4.68 -10.90
CA TYR A 194 -8.64 4.51 -9.90
C TYR A 194 -8.64 5.65 -8.87
N ALA A 195 -8.82 6.89 -9.32
CA ALA A 195 -8.88 8.04 -8.42
C ALA A 195 -10.03 7.93 -7.41
N LEU A 196 -11.22 7.50 -7.85
CA LEU A 196 -12.36 7.22 -6.98
C LEU A 196 -12.08 6.06 -6.00
N TRP A 197 -11.38 5.01 -6.46
CA TRP A 197 -10.98 3.90 -5.62
C TRP A 197 -10.06 4.36 -4.49
N PHE A 198 -8.98 5.09 -4.80
CA PHE A 198 -8.03 5.59 -3.80
C PHE A 198 -8.63 6.67 -2.89
N LEU A 199 -9.52 7.53 -3.41
CA LEU A 199 -10.29 8.45 -2.59
C LEU A 199 -11.15 7.71 -1.55
N ARG A 200 -11.86 6.64 -1.99
CA ARG A 200 -12.64 5.82 -1.07
C ARG A 200 -11.75 5.18 0.00
N GLU A 201 -10.62 4.61 -0.41
CA GLU A 201 -9.68 3.96 0.48
C GLU A 201 -9.10 4.93 1.51
N ALA A 202 -8.60 6.07 1.06
CA ALA A 202 -7.98 7.08 1.92
C ALA A 202 -9.01 7.74 2.85
N LYS A 203 -10.06 8.35 2.28
CA LYS A 203 -11.00 9.19 3.02
C LYS A 203 -12.03 8.42 3.83
N TYR A 204 -12.51 7.28 3.32
CA TYR A 204 -13.64 6.57 3.91
C TYR A 204 -13.28 5.24 4.56
N LEU A 205 -12.14 4.62 4.20
CA LEU A 205 -11.68 3.42 4.89
C LEU A 205 -10.59 3.74 5.89
N ASN A 206 -9.41 4.18 5.44
CA ASN A 206 -8.28 4.41 6.32
C ASN A 206 -8.54 5.52 7.35
N ASN A 207 -9.17 6.63 6.94
CA ASN A 207 -9.55 7.67 7.89
C ASN A 207 -10.56 7.19 8.94
N ALA A 208 -11.58 6.43 8.54
CA ALA A 208 -12.53 5.87 9.49
C ALA A 208 -11.88 4.88 10.46
N ARG A 209 -11.03 3.97 9.95
CA ARG A 209 -10.24 3.04 10.77
C ARG A 209 -9.39 3.77 11.80
N TYR A 210 -8.67 4.80 11.37
CA TYR A 210 -7.86 5.64 12.25
C TYR A 210 -8.69 6.29 13.34
N LEU A 211 -9.80 6.95 13.00
CA LEU A 211 -10.70 7.59 13.96
C LEU A 211 -11.36 6.61 14.92
N LEU A 212 -11.62 5.38 14.51
CA LEU A 212 -12.15 4.30 15.34
C LEU A 212 -11.06 3.61 16.17
N GLY A 213 -9.78 3.85 15.89
CA GLY A 213 -8.65 3.23 16.60
C GLY A 213 -8.41 1.77 16.19
N THR A 214 -8.91 1.36 15.01
CA THR A 214 -8.57 0.09 14.36
C THR A 214 -7.32 0.26 13.49
N SER A 215 -6.85 -0.80 12.82
CA SER A 215 -5.68 -0.73 11.95
C SER A 215 -6.06 -0.28 10.55
N CYS A 216 -5.30 0.65 9.97
CA CYS A 216 -5.36 0.98 8.56
C CYS A 216 -4.59 -0.04 7.72
N ALA A 217 -4.65 0.09 6.38
CA ALA A 217 -3.87 -0.69 5.44
C ALA A 217 -2.89 0.22 4.68
N VAL A 218 -1.68 -0.27 4.48
CA VAL A 218 -0.72 0.35 3.55
C VAL A 218 -1.15 0.06 2.11
N SER A 219 -0.98 1.00 1.21
CA SER A 219 -1.44 0.93 -0.18
C SER A 219 -0.33 1.27 -1.17
N GLY A 220 0.65 0.38 -1.28
CA GLY A 220 1.73 0.44 -2.27
C GLY A 220 2.81 1.46 -1.98
N THR A 221 2.45 2.69 -1.73
CA THR A 221 3.35 3.83 -1.62
C THR A 221 2.89 4.83 -0.56
N GLY A 222 3.74 5.79 -0.19
CA GLY A 222 3.40 6.84 0.76
C GLY A 222 3.18 6.32 2.18
N PHE A 223 4.01 5.41 2.64
CA PHE A 223 3.93 4.90 4.00
C PHE A 223 5.25 5.04 4.75
N LEU A 224 5.14 5.07 6.06
CA LEU A 224 6.25 5.16 6.99
C LEU A 224 6.23 3.94 7.93
N PHE A 225 7.41 3.43 8.27
CA PHE A 225 7.58 2.46 9.35
C PHE A 225 8.82 2.79 10.19
N GLY A 226 8.68 2.62 11.51
CA GLY A 226 9.76 2.85 12.46
C GLY A 226 10.85 1.77 12.39
N ARG A 227 12.04 2.13 12.83
CA ARG A 227 13.18 1.21 12.94
C ARG A 227 12.86 -0.05 13.75
N GLU A 228 12.05 0.08 14.80
CA GLU A 228 11.63 -1.05 15.63
C GLU A 228 10.82 -2.08 14.85
N ILE A 229 10.00 -1.63 13.89
CA ILE A 229 9.23 -2.52 13.01
C ILE A 229 10.16 -3.30 12.10
N LEU A 230 11.16 -2.64 11.49
CA LEU A 230 12.15 -3.32 10.67
C LEU A 230 12.90 -4.40 11.47
N LYS A 231 13.34 -4.05 12.70
CA LYS A 231 14.02 -4.99 13.61
C LYS A 231 13.11 -6.16 14.02
N SER A 232 11.85 -5.90 14.34
CA SER A 232 10.90 -6.95 14.75
C SER A 232 10.55 -7.92 13.62
N CYS A 233 10.64 -7.47 12.37
CA CYS A 233 10.45 -8.31 11.18
C CYS A 233 11.73 -9.08 10.78
N GLY A 234 12.89 -8.78 11.41
CA GLY A 234 14.18 -9.35 11.04
C GLY A 234 14.71 -8.84 9.69
N GLY A 235 14.41 -7.58 9.35
CA GLY A 235 14.67 -6.94 8.05
C GLY A 235 13.40 -6.75 7.24
N TRP A 236 13.49 -6.86 5.91
CA TRP A 236 12.36 -6.71 4.99
C TRP A 236 12.03 -8.04 4.25
N PRO A 237 11.34 -9.01 4.89
CA PRO A 237 11.05 -10.32 4.32
C PRO A 237 9.75 -10.37 3.48
N PHE A 238 9.36 -9.28 2.83
CA PHE A 238 8.08 -9.12 2.13
C PHE A 238 8.29 -9.12 0.62
N HIS A 239 8.08 -10.27 -0.03
CA HIS A 239 8.42 -10.49 -1.44
C HIS A 239 7.23 -10.95 -2.29
N LEU A 240 6.00 -10.98 -1.75
CA LEU A 240 4.83 -11.34 -2.53
C LEU A 240 4.51 -10.25 -3.58
N LEU A 241 3.64 -10.59 -4.53
CA LEU A 241 3.24 -9.65 -5.60
C LEU A 241 2.59 -8.35 -5.10
N VAL A 242 2.19 -8.32 -3.85
CA VAL A 242 1.62 -7.19 -3.10
C VAL A 242 2.34 -7.11 -1.75
N GLU A 243 3.61 -6.70 -1.80
CA GLU A 243 4.52 -6.66 -0.65
C GLU A 243 4.02 -5.71 0.45
N ASP A 244 3.32 -4.66 0.07
CA ASP A 244 2.68 -3.65 0.92
C ASP A 244 1.54 -4.25 1.76
N ILE A 245 0.68 -5.04 1.13
CA ILE A 245 -0.38 -5.77 1.82
C ILE A 245 0.22 -6.90 2.68
N GLU A 246 1.26 -7.57 2.18
CA GLU A 246 2.00 -8.57 2.97
C GLU A 246 2.55 -7.94 4.24
N PHE A 247 3.23 -6.80 4.14
CA PHE A 247 3.75 -6.03 5.25
C PHE A 247 2.63 -5.63 6.23
N THR A 248 1.51 -5.11 5.70
CA THR A 248 0.35 -4.74 6.51
C THR A 248 -0.18 -5.93 7.32
N ILE A 249 -0.49 -7.03 6.64
CA ILE A 249 -1.12 -8.21 7.27
C ILE A 249 -0.16 -8.85 8.28
N HIS A 250 1.13 -8.95 7.96
CA HIS A 250 2.15 -9.47 8.90
C HIS A 250 2.16 -8.71 10.21
N ASN A 251 2.13 -7.39 10.15
CA ASN A 251 2.16 -6.53 11.34
C ASN A 251 0.83 -6.56 12.09
N VAL A 252 -0.31 -6.52 11.40
CA VAL A 252 -1.64 -6.58 12.01
C VAL A 252 -1.87 -7.90 12.77
N VAL A 253 -1.52 -9.05 12.21
CA VAL A 253 -1.66 -10.35 12.90
C VAL A 253 -0.70 -10.48 14.08
N SER A 254 0.41 -9.72 14.07
CA SER A 254 1.36 -9.62 15.19
C SER A 254 0.90 -8.66 16.29
N GLY A 255 -0.17 -7.89 16.04
CA GLY A 255 -0.79 -6.98 17.02
C GLY A 255 -0.41 -5.51 16.85
N GLU A 256 0.38 -5.19 15.82
CA GLU A 256 0.69 -3.81 15.47
C GLU A 256 -0.51 -3.10 14.85
N LYS A 257 -0.55 -1.77 15.02
CA LYS A 257 -1.55 -0.92 14.38
C LYS A 257 -0.91 -0.04 13.33
N VAL A 258 -1.48 -0.06 12.15
CA VAL A 258 -1.17 0.91 11.11
C VAL A 258 -2.01 2.18 11.35
N GLY A 259 -1.35 3.31 11.57
CA GLY A 259 -1.97 4.63 11.65
C GLY A 259 -2.24 5.22 10.25
N TYR A 260 -2.87 6.38 10.23
CA TYR A 260 -3.16 7.11 9.00
C TYR A 260 -2.96 8.59 9.20
N CYS A 261 -2.30 9.25 8.25
CA CYS A 261 -2.12 10.70 8.23
C CYS A 261 -2.95 11.32 7.09
N PRO A 262 -4.13 11.89 7.36
CA PRO A 262 -5.01 12.45 6.30
C PRO A 262 -4.47 13.73 5.67
N ARG A 263 -3.53 14.42 6.34
CA ARG A 263 -2.94 15.68 5.86
C ARG A 263 -1.70 15.48 4.99
N ALA A 264 -1.00 14.35 5.13
CA ALA A 264 0.10 14.00 4.27
C ALA A 264 -0.43 13.49 2.93
N VAL A 265 -0.46 14.35 1.92
CA VAL A 265 -1.01 14.03 0.60
C VAL A 265 0.11 13.72 -0.37
N LEU A 266 0.03 12.53 -0.98
CA LEU A 266 0.84 12.20 -2.14
C LEU A 266 -0.05 12.08 -3.39
N TYR A 267 0.53 12.39 -4.52
CA TYR A 267 -0.11 12.29 -5.83
C TYR A 267 0.59 11.20 -6.64
N ASP A 268 -0.19 10.23 -7.08
CA ASP A 268 0.27 9.03 -7.78
C ASP A 268 -0.29 8.97 -9.20
N GLU A 269 0.44 8.36 -10.13
CA GLU A 269 0.02 8.23 -11.52
C GLU A 269 -0.78 6.95 -11.73
N GLN A 270 -1.92 7.09 -12.43
CA GLN A 270 -2.84 5.97 -12.65
C GLN A 270 -2.80 5.49 -14.10
N PRO A 271 -3.01 4.19 -14.34
CA PRO A 271 -3.09 3.65 -15.69
C PRO A 271 -4.16 4.35 -16.53
N THR A 272 -3.80 4.71 -17.77
CA THR A 272 -4.73 5.27 -18.75
C THR A 272 -5.17 4.25 -19.81
N LYS A 273 -4.45 3.12 -19.93
CA LYS A 273 -4.77 2.05 -20.91
C LYS A 273 -5.42 0.87 -20.21
N PHE A 274 -6.49 0.33 -20.80
CA PHE A 274 -7.20 -0.84 -20.27
C PHE A 274 -6.29 -2.06 -20.10
N SER A 275 -5.41 -2.32 -21.05
CA SER A 275 -4.46 -3.45 -20.97
C SER A 275 -3.51 -3.35 -19.79
N GLN A 276 -3.03 -2.13 -19.47
CA GLN A 276 -2.19 -1.86 -18.31
C GLN A 276 -2.98 -2.06 -17.01
N SER A 277 -4.17 -1.48 -16.92
CA SER A 277 -5.10 -1.64 -15.80
C SER A 277 -5.43 -3.11 -15.53
N TRP A 278 -5.72 -3.88 -16.60
CA TRP A 278 -6.01 -5.31 -16.50
C TRP A 278 -4.84 -6.10 -15.92
N LYS A 279 -3.63 -5.89 -16.46
CA LYS A 279 -2.40 -6.54 -15.96
C LYS A 279 -2.17 -6.24 -14.48
N GLN A 280 -2.34 -4.98 -14.08
CA GLN A 280 -2.16 -4.56 -12.69
C GLN A 280 -3.18 -5.22 -11.75
N ARG A 281 -4.47 -5.20 -12.10
CA ARG A 281 -5.53 -5.84 -11.32
C ARG A 281 -5.35 -7.36 -11.22
N MET A 282 -4.90 -8.00 -12.28
CA MET A 282 -4.59 -9.44 -12.27
C MET A 282 -3.38 -9.73 -11.34
N ARG A 283 -2.39 -8.86 -11.30
CA ARG A 283 -1.27 -8.97 -10.35
C ARG A 283 -1.78 -8.86 -8.91
N TRP A 284 -2.63 -7.88 -8.62
CA TRP A 284 -3.25 -7.72 -7.30
C TRP A 284 -4.07 -8.94 -6.89
N ALA A 285 -4.96 -9.42 -7.76
CA ALA A 285 -5.77 -10.60 -7.47
C ALA A 285 -4.92 -11.84 -7.13
N ARG A 286 -3.84 -12.07 -7.89
CA ARG A 286 -2.88 -13.15 -7.59
C ARG A 286 -2.17 -12.91 -6.26
N GLY A 287 -1.78 -11.68 -5.97
CA GLY A 287 -1.16 -11.29 -4.69
C GLY A 287 -2.08 -11.57 -3.51
N TYR A 288 -3.35 -11.19 -3.58
CA TYR A 288 -4.32 -11.50 -2.52
C TYR A 288 -4.50 -13.01 -2.28
N ILE A 289 -4.48 -13.84 -3.33
CA ILE A 289 -4.51 -15.30 -3.17
C ILE A 289 -3.24 -15.79 -2.45
N GLN A 290 -2.08 -15.22 -2.75
CA GLN A 290 -0.83 -15.55 -2.04
C GLN A 290 -0.91 -15.15 -0.56
N ILE A 291 -1.44 -13.95 -0.25
CA ILE A 291 -1.69 -13.49 1.12
C ILE A 291 -2.60 -14.46 1.86
N LEU A 292 -3.75 -14.81 1.28
CA LEU A 292 -4.70 -15.74 1.90
C LEU A 292 -4.05 -17.08 2.22
N ARG A 293 -3.23 -17.62 1.31
CA ARG A 293 -2.51 -18.88 1.55
C ARG A 293 -1.46 -18.77 2.65
N LYS A 294 -0.73 -17.65 2.73
CA LYS A 294 0.35 -17.45 3.69
C LYS A 294 -0.15 -17.05 5.08
N TYR A 295 -1.17 -16.18 5.14
CA TYR A 295 -1.62 -15.55 6.38
C TYR A 295 -3.06 -15.88 6.80
N GLY A 296 -3.86 -16.55 5.95
CA GLY A 296 -5.29 -16.82 6.23
C GLY A 296 -5.53 -17.51 7.57
N GLY A 297 -4.75 -18.54 7.91
CA GLY A 297 -4.84 -19.20 9.21
C GLY A 297 -4.53 -18.27 10.40
N ARG A 298 -3.53 -17.37 10.25
CA ARG A 298 -3.18 -16.38 11.29
C ARG A 298 -4.26 -15.31 11.43
N LEU A 299 -4.88 -14.88 10.33
CA LEU A 299 -6.02 -13.95 10.34
C LEU A 299 -7.21 -14.57 11.05
N LEU A 300 -7.61 -15.79 10.70
CA LEU A 300 -8.69 -16.51 11.38
C LEU A 300 -8.42 -16.69 12.87
N HIS A 301 -7.19 -17.07 13.25
CA HIS A 301 -6.79 -17.13 14.66
C HIS A 301 -6.91 -15.74 15.33
N GLY A 302 -6.50 -14.67 14.66
CA GLY A 302 -6.66 -13.30 15.15
C GLY A 302 -8.11 -12.93 15.39
N ILE A 303 -9.01 -13.29 14.47
CA ILE A 303 -10.44 -13.03 14.57
C ILE A 303 -11.06 -13.78 15.76
N PHE A 304 -10.91 -15.10 15.81
CA PHE A 304 -11.64 -15.94 16.74
C PHE A 304 -10.96 -16.05 18.11
N ALA A 305 -9.66 -16.22 18.18
CA ALA A 305 -8.93 -16.39 19.44
C ALA A 305 -8.57 -15.07 20.11
N LYS A 306 -8.12 -14.06 19.32
CA LYS A 306 -7.73 -12.75 19.85
C LYS A 306 -8.86 -11.72 19.80
N ARG A 307 -10.01 -12.04 19.20
CA ARG A 307 -11.16 -11.14 18.97
C ARG A 307 -10.73 -9.82 18.32
N SER A 308 -9.77 -9.88 17.41
CA SER A 308 -9.21 -8.72 16.73
C SER A 308 -10.10 -8.29 15.56
N PHE A 309 -10.77 -7.15 15.72
CA PHE A 309 -11.54 -6.55 14.64
C PHE A 309 -10.63 -6.15 13.45
N SER A 310 -9.40 -5.72 13.72
CA SER A 310 -8.43 -5.41 12.64
C SER A 310 -8.11 -6.63 11.78
N CYS A 311 -8.01 -7.84 12.36
CA CYS A 311 -7.83 -9.06 11.58
C CYS A 311 -9.06 -9.37 10.71
N PHE A 312 -10.28 -9.13 11.22
CA PHE A 312 -11.52 -9.28 10.44
C PHE A 312 -11.60 -8.27 9.30
N ASP A 313 -11.31 -7.02 9.56
CA ASP A 313 -11.38 -5.92 8.59
C ASP A 313 -10.31 -6.04 7.45
N MET A 314 -9.25 -6.83 7.69
CA MET A 314 -8.18 -7.12 6.73
C MET A 314 -8.38 -8.46 5.99
N THR A 315 -9.44 -9.21 6.27
CA THR A 315 -9.75 -10.49 5.58
C THR A 315 -10.63 -10.27 4.37
#